data_dc90fcd7a2daccb84b9f4732949d3f95
#
_entry.id   dc90fcd7a2daccb84b9f4732949d3f95
#
_cell.length_a   1.000
_cell.length_b   1.000
_cell.length_c   1.000
_cell.angle_alpha   90.00
_cell.angle_beta   90.00
_cell.angle_gamma   90.00
#
_symmetry.space_group_name_H-M   'P 1'
#
loop_
_entity.id
_entity.type
_entity.pdbx_description
1 polymer ?
#
loop_
_entity_poly.entity_id
_entity_poly.type
_entity_poly.pdbx_seq_one_letter_code
_entity_poly.pdbx_strand_id
1 'polypeptide(L)'
;MTPVTAEMPTSQLVLRSLVLLGPIVALFATGPAGHWPPWWLAVPVVGLAGAFAAMPDSPYGAGVSLAVVVWWTISLSDELQAEVMVAAAALVIAHLAAQVASYGPAALPIEAATLRRWGLRGVLVLVTVPAAWGVARLLRGEPEQPGIWVLGAAVALAATVAATVALGRSGATG
;
A
#
# COMPACT_ATOMS: atom_id res chain seq x y z
N MET A 1 -36.77 -21.18 -7.96
CA MET A 1 -35.68 -20.48 -7.26
C MET A 1 -34.83 -19.84 -8.34
N THR A 2 -35.03 -18.55 -8.63
CA THR A 2 -34.15 -17.79 -9.54
C THR A 2 -32.83 -17.55 -8.81
N PRO A 3 -31.67 -17.85 -9.42
CA PRO A 3 -30.39 -17.49 -8.81
C PRO A 3 -30.31 -15.97 -8.78
N VAL A 4 -30.34 -15.39 -7.58
CA VAL A 4 -30.01 -13.99 -7.38
C VAL A 4 -28.52 -13.89 -7.68
N THR A 5 -28.17 -13.51 -8.89
CA THR A 5 -26.82 -13.04 -9.22
C THR A 5 -26.64 -11.73 -8.46
N ALA A 6 -26.07 -11.81 -7.27
CA ALA A 6 -25.76 -10.63 -6.46
C ALA A 6 -24.69 -9.85 -7.22
N GLU A 7 -25.11 -8.81 -7.94
CA GLU A 7 -24.18 -7.88 -8.58
C GLU A 7 -23.33 -7.23 -7.50
N MET A 8 -22.01 -7.22 -7.73
CA MET A 8 -21.07 -6.63 -6.78
C MET A 8 -21.33 -5.11 -6.73
N PRO A 9 -21.55 -4.53 -5.54
CA PRO A 9 -21.81 -3.10 -5.41
C PRO A 9 -20.60 -2.27 -5.89
N THR A 10 -20.86 -1.10 -6.46
CA THR A 10 -19.84 -0.21 -7.04
C THR A 10 -18.71 0.10 -6.06
N SER A 11 -19.02 0.26 -4.77
CA SER A 11 -18.00 0.50 -3.73
C SER A 11 -16.99 -0.63 -3.63
N GLN A 12 -17.44 -1.88 -3.66
CA GLN A 12 -16.57 -3.06 -3.63
C GLN A 12 -15.76 -3.20 -4.91
N LEU A 13 -16.38 -2.89 -6.06
CA LEU A 13 -15.68 -2.90 -7.35
C LEU A 13 -14.53 -1.88 -7.37
N VAL A 14 -14.78 -0.66 -6.91
CA VAL A 14 -13.75 0.40 -6.83
C VAL A 14 -12.61 -0.03 -5.90
N LEU A 15 -12.91 -0.53 -4.70
CA LEU A 15 -11.89 -0.98 -3.75
C LEU A 15 -11.03 -2.09 -4.32
N ARG A 16 -11.63 -3.12 -4.92
CA ARG A 16 -10.90 -4.23 -5.53
C ARG A 16 -10.08 -3.79 -6.74
N SER A 17 -10.58 -2.81 -7.52
CA SER A 17 -9.79 -2.21 -8.59
C SER A 17 -8.55 -1.47 -8.06
N LEU A 18 -8.67 -0.76 -6.94
CA LEU A 18 -7.52 -0.12 -6.29
C LEU A 18 -6.51 -1.15 -5.75
N VAL A 19 -7.00 -2.26 -5.19
CA VAL A 19 -6.15 -3.37 -4.73
C VAL A 19 -5.39 -4.01 -5.88
N LEU A 20 -6.05 -4.19 -7.04
CA LEU A 20 -5.43 -4.74 -8.25
C LEU A 20 -4.41 -3.78 -8.85
N LEU A 21 -4.82 -2.51 -9.07
CA LEU A 21 -4.03 -1.55 -9.82
C LEU A 21 -2.83 -1.00 -9.02
N GLY A 22 -2.94 -0.90 -7.69
CA GLY A 22 -1.88 -0.32 -6.87
C GLY A 22 -0.53 -1.01 -7.03
N PRO A 23 -0.40 -2.33 -6.84
CA PRO A 23 0.86 -3.04 -7.06
C PRO A 23 1.36 -2.97 -8.50
N ILE A 24 0.45 -2.96 -9.49
CA ILE A 24 0.79 -2.83 -10.91
C ILE A 24 1.40 -1.45 -11.18
N VAL A 25 0.72 -0.38 -10.73
CA VAL A 25 1.25 0.99 -10.85
C VAL A 25 2.60 1.12 -10.14
N ALA A 26 2.71 0.56 -8.93
CA ALA A 26 3.96 0.60 -8.17
C ALA A 26 5.11 -0.13 -8.88
N LEU A 27 4.84 -1.27 -9.51
CA LEU A 27 5.84 -2.01 -10.29
C LEU A 27 6.32 -1.21 -11.49
N PHE A 28 5.38 -0.64 -12.28
CA PHE A 28 5.70 0.07 -13.51
C PHE A 28 6.19 1.50 -13.29
N ALA A 29 6.10 2.03 -12.08
CA ALA A 29 6.62 3.35 -11.74
C ALA A 29 8.16 3.46 -11.85
N THR A 30 8.89 2.36 -12.01
CA THR A 30 10.33 2.36 -12.37
C THR A 30 10.58 2.70 -13.85
N GLY A 31 9.57 2.60 -14.71
CA GLY A 31 9.70 2.81 -16.15
C GLY A 31 10.23 4.19 -16.54
N PRO A 32 9.68 5.30 -16.02
CA PRO A 32 10.18 6.65 -16.30
C PRO A 32 11.66 6.86 -15.96
N ALA A 33 12.18 6.13 -14.95
CA ALA A 33 13.60 6.12 -14.61
C ALA A 33 14.45 5.20 -15.52
N GLY A 34 13.86 4.63 -16.58
CA GLY A 34 14.56 3.78 -17.54
C GLY A 34 14.58 2.29 -17.18
N HIS A 35 13.97 1.89 -16.07
CA HIS A 35 14.00 0.52 -15.56
C HIS A 35 12.63 -0.17 -15.68
N TRP A 36 12.28 -0.60 -16.89
CA TRP A 36 11.04 -1.33 -17.11
C TRP A 36 11.11 -2.74 -16.53
N PRO A 37 10.09 -3.18 -15.78
CA PRO A 37 10.07 -4.53 -15.23
C PRO A 37 10.02 -5.56 -16.38
N PRO A 38 10.83 -6.62 -16.31
CA PRO A 38 10.80 -7.67 -17.30
C PRO A 38 9.49 -8.48 -17.21
N TRP A 39 9.06 -9.04 -18.33
CA TRP A 39 7.78 -9.76 -18.42
C TRP A 39 7.66 -10.93 -17.42
N TRP A 40 8.78 -11.64 -17.17
CA TRP A 40 8.82 -12.75 -16.21
C TRP A 40 8.56 -12.33 -14.75
N LEU A 41 8.73 -11.05 -14.42
CA LEU A 41 8.34 -10.46 -13.15
C LEU A 41 6.95 -9.83 -13.20
N ALA A 42 6.64 -9.13 -14.29
CA ALA A 42 5.35 -8.45 -14.46
C ALA A 42 4.17 -9.44 -14.41
N VAL A 43 4.29 -10.59 -15.09
CA VAL A 43 3.23 -11.61 -15.13
C VAL A 43 2.91 -12.17 -13.73
N PRO A 44 3.87 -12.66 -12.93
CA PRO A 44 3.59 -13.11 -11.56
C PRO A 44 3.02 -12.00 -10.66
N VAL A 45 3.52 -10.76 -10.76
CA VAL A 45 3.02 -9.63 -9.96
C VAL A 45 1.57 -9.31 -10.31
N VAL A 46 1.21 -9.30 -11.59
CA VAL A 46 -0.19 -9.12 -12.03
C VAL A 46 -1.07 -10.27 -11.53
N GLY A 47 -0.59 -11.50 -11.60
CA GLY A 47 -1.30 -12.68 -11.06
C GLY A 47 -1.53 -12.58 -9.56
N LEU A 48 -0.49 -12.22 -8.79
CA LEU A 48 -0.59 -12.00 -7.34
C LEU A 48 -1.51 -10.83 -6.99
N ALA A 49 -1.45 -9.74 -7.75
CA ALA A 49 -2.34 -8.59 -7.57
C ALA A 49 -3.81 -8.97 -7.84
N GLY A 50 -4.06 -9.81 -8.84
CA GLY A 50 -5.38 -10.38 -9.11
C GLY A 50 -5.88 -11.26 -7.97
N ALA A 51 -5.03 -12.16 -7.45
CA ALA A 51 -5.34 -12.98 -6.29
C ALA A 51 -5.60 -12.14 -5.04
N PHE A 52 -4.82 -11.10 -4.81
CA PHE A 52 -5.01 -10.14 -3.72
C PHE A 52 -6.33 -9.37 -3.85
N ALA A 53 -6.69 -8.92 -5.06
CA ALA A 53 -7.98 -8.26 -5.30
C ALA A 53 -9.18 -9.20 -5.09
N ALA A 54 -9.02 -10.49 -5.42
CA ALA A 54 -10.06 -11.50 -5.19
C ALA A 54 -10.21 -11.86 -3.70
N MET A 55 -9.10 -11.92 -2.97
CA MET A 55 -9.02 -12.31 -1.56
C MET A 55 -8.21 -11.28 -0.75
N PRO A 56 -8.81 -10.13 -0.38
CA PRO A 56 -8.09 -9.03 0.29
C PRO A 56 -7.46 -9.40 1.65
N ASP A 57 -8.00 -10.41 2.34
CA ASP A 57 -7.51 -10.89 3.64
C ASP A 57 -6.34 -11.87 3.52
N SER A 58 -5.94 -12.20 2.30
CA SER A 58 -4.94 -13.23 2.05
C SER A 58 -3.51 -12.70 2.18
N PRO A 59 -2.52 -13.59 2.35
CA PRO A 59 -1.11 -13.21 2.36
C PRO A 59 -0.59 -12.74 0.98
N TYR A 60 -1.40 -12.82 -0.08
CA TYR A 60 -1.01 -12.36 -1.41
C TYR A 60 -0.65 -10.87 -1.43
N GLY A 61 -1.30 -10.05 -0.58
CA GLY A 61 -0.97 -8.64 -0.44
C GLY A 61 0.46 -8.41 0.05
N ALA A 62 0.92 -9.19 1.02
CA ALA A 62 2.30 -9.13 1.48
C ALA A 62 3.28 -9.63 0.40
N GLY A 63 2.94 -10.72 -0.28
CA GLY A 63 3.76 -11.28 -1.34
C GLY A 63 3.96 -10.34 -2.51
N VAL A 64 2.89 -9.73 -3.01
CA VAL A 64 2.97 -8.79 -4.13
C VAL A 64 3.73 -7.51 -3.74
N SER A 65 3.51 -7.00 -2.53
CA SER A 65 4.24 -5.82 -2.02
C SER A 65 5.72 -6.10 -1.89
N LEU A 66 6.09 -7.27 -1.36
CA LEU A 66 7.48 -7.69 -1.25
C LEU A 66 8.14 -7.80 -2.63
N ALA A 67 7.48 -8.41 -3.62
CA ALA A 67 8.00 -8.53 -4.98
C ALA A 67 8.28 -7.16 -5.61
N VAL A 68 7.36 -6.20 -5.43
CA VAL A 68 7.55 -4.82 -5.91
C VAL A 68 8.72 -4.14 -5.19
N VAL A 69 8.80 -4.23 -3.87
CA VAL A 69 9.90 -3.61 -3.08
C VAL A 69 11.25 -4.20 -3.47
N VAL A 70 11.35 -5.52 -3.62
CA VAL A 70 12.58 -6.19 -4.08
C VAL A 70 12.99 -5.70 -5.47
N TRP A 71 12.03 -5.58 -6.39
CA TRP A 71 12.31 -5.02 -7.72
C TRP A 71 12.87 -3.60 -7.64
N TRP A 72 12.25 -2.72 -6.84
CA TRP A 72 12.72 -1.36 -6.62
C TRP A 72 14.14 -1.32 -6.06
N THR A 73 14.44 -2.16 -5.07
CA THR A 73 15.75 -2.23 -4.45
C THR A 73 16.83 -2.66 -5.44
N ILE A 74 16.52 -3.61 -6.32
CA ILE A 74 17.49 -4.10 -7.32
C ILE A 74 17.68 -3.09 -8.47
N SER A 75 16.60 -2.42 -8.88
CA SER A 75 16.61 -1.57 -10.07
C SER A 75 17.16 -0.17 -9.80
N LEU A 76 16.96 0.37 -8.60
CA LEU A 76 17.25 1.77 -8.26
C LEU A 76 17.97 1.88 -6.90
N SER A 77 18.94 1.00 -6.64
CA SER A 77 19.64 0.91 -5.34
C SER A 77 20.35 2.20 -4.94
N ASP A 78 20.85 2.99 -5.90
CA ASP A 78 21.69 4.16 -5.64
C ASP A 78 20.98 5.50 -5.89
N GLU A 79 19.70 5.48 -6.29
CA GLU A 79 18.98 6.67 -6.71
C GLU A 79 17.71 6.94 -5.89
N LEU A 80 17.65 8.15 -5.33
CA LEU A 80 16.45 8.63 -4.64
C LEU A 80 15.50 9.29 -5.66
N GLN A 81 14.88 8.47 -6.50
CA GLN A 81 13.98 8.91 -7.56
C GLN A 81 12.63 9.38 -6.98
N ALA A 82 12.03 10.42 -7.59
CA ALA A 82 10.72 10.92 -7.17
C ALA A 82 9.59 9.89 -7.42
N GLU A 83 9.78 9.02 -8.38
CA GLU A 83 8.88 7.93 -8.76
C GLU A 83 8.64 6.94 -7.61
N VAL A 84 9.57 6.85 -6.65
CA VAL A 84 9.39 6.06 -5.41
C VAL A 84 8.16 6.52 -4.62
N MET A 85 7.84 7.82 -4.66
CA MET A 85 6.66 8.35 -3.99
C MET A 85 5.37 7.82 -4.64
N VAL A 86 5.35 7.70 -5.97
CA VAL A 86 4.22 7.14 -6.72
C VAL A 86 4.03 5.67 -6.35
N ALA A 87 5.11 4.89 -6.35
CA ALA A 87 5.07 3.48 -5.97
C ALA A 87 4.60 3.29 -4.52
N ALA A 88 5.18 4.03 -3.59
CA ALA A 88 4.80 3.96 -2.17
C ALA A 88 3.34 4.36 -1.95
N ALA A 89 2.88 5.45 -2.58
CA ALA A 89 1.49 5.89 -2.50
C ALA A 89 0.53 4.84 -3.08
N ALA A 90 0.87 4.25 -4.22
CA ALA A 90 0.06 3.22 -4.87
C ALA A 90 -0.08 1.96 -3.98
N LEU A 91 1.02 1.50 -3.36
CA LEU A 91 0.99 0.37 -2.43
C LEU A 91 0.19 0.68 -1.16
N VAL A 92 0.34 1.88 -0.59
CA VAL A 92 -0.44 2.32 0.58
C VAL A 92 -1.94 2.37 0.25
N ILE A 93 -2.31 2.94 -0.90
CA ILE A 93 -3.71 2.98 -1.35
C ILE A 93 -4.27 1.57 -1.52
N ALA A 94 -3.52 0.67 -2.17
CA ALA A 94 -3.94 -0.72 -2.35
C ALA A 94 -4.13 -1.44 -1.01
N HIS A 95 -3.21 -1.25 -0.07
CA HIS A 95 -3.29 -1.86 1.26
C HIS A 95 -4.50 -1.34 2.05
N LEU A 96 -4.73 -0.03 2.06
CA LEU A 96 -5.90 0.58 2.71
C LEU A 96 -7.21 0.13 2.05
N ALA A 97 -7.25 0.07 0.72
CA ALA A 97 -8.41 -0.43 -0.01
C ALA A 97 -8.71 -1.90 0.33
N ALA A 98 -7.68 -2.74 0.46
CA ALA A 98 -7.82 -4.13 0.87
C ALA A 98 -8.37 -4.25 2.29
N GLN A 99 -7.84 -3.45 3.24
CA GLN A 99 -8.36 -3.40 4.60
C GLN A 99 -9.84 -3.04 4.64
N VAL A 100 -10.26 -2.04 3.86
CA VAL A 100 -11.67 -1.64 3.80
C VAL A 100 -12.53 -2.71 3.11
N ALA A 101 -12.02 -3.34 2.03
CA ALA A 101 -12.73 -4.38 1.30
C ALA A 101 -12.96 -5.65 2.15
N SER A 102 -12.10 -5.91 3.15
CA SER A 102 -12.20 -7.07 4.04
C SER A 102 -13.23 -6.91 5.17
N TYR A 103 -13.74 -5.70 5.42
CA TYR A 103 -14.69 -5.45 6.52
C TYR A 103 -16.08 -6.07 6.33
N GLY A 104 -16.41 -6.62 5.17
CA GLY A 104 -17.72 -7.21 4.94
C GLY A 104 -17.80 -8.11 3.71
N PRO A 105 -18.91 -8.85 3.57
CA PRO A 105 -19.13 -9.67 2.39
C PRO A 105 -19.09 -8.84 1.10
N ALA A 106 -18.51 -9.41 0.04
CA ALA A 106 -18.36 -8.73 -1.24
C ALA A 106 -19.69 -8.27 -1.88
N ALA A 107 -20.81 -8.87 -1.44
CA ALA A 107 -22.15 -8.54 -1.91
C ALA A 107 -22.81 -7.36 -1.18
N LEU A 108 -22.20 -6.84 -0.10
CA LEU A 108 -22.78 -5.74 0.67
C LEU A 108 -22.05 -4.42 0.37
N PRO A 109 -22.80 -3.31 0.17
CA PRO A 109 -22.19 -2.00 0.03
C PRO A 109 -21.57 -1.56 1.35
N ILE A 110 -20.40 -0.91 1.27
CA ILE A 110 -19.75 -0.32 2.43
C ILE A 110 -20.39 1.03 2.72
N GLU A 111 -20.68 1.26 4.01
CA GLU A 111 -21.30 2.51 4.46
C GLU A 111 -20.40 3.73 4.17
N ALA A 112 -20.99 4.80 3.67
CA ALA A 112 -20.26 6.03 3.30
C ALA A 112 -19.49 6.65 4.49
N ALA A 113 -20.02 6.53 5.70
CA ALA A 113 -19.35 7.00 6.92
C ALA A 113 -18.04 6.24 7.18
N THR A 114 -18.04 4.93 6.96
CA THR A 114 -16.85 4.08 7.06
C THR A 114 -15.83 4.46 5.99
N LEU A 115 -16.25 4.61 4.72
CA LEU A 115 -15.37 5.04 3.63
C LEU A 115 -14.74 6.41 3.92
N ARG A 116 -15.49 7.36 4.45
CA ARG A 116 -14.97 8.68 4.79
C ARG A 116 -13.94 8.63 5.93
N ARG A 117 -14.19 7.84 6.98
CA ARG A 117 -13.23 7.66 8.09
C ARG A 117 -11.93 7.03 7.61
N TRP A 118 -12.02 5.99 6.79
CA TRP A 118 -10.84 5.34 6.23
C TRP A 118 -10.13 6.21 5.19
N GLY A 119 -10.87 6.98 4.41
CA GLY A 119 -10.31 7.97 3.48
C GLY A 119 -9.48 9.03 4.21
N LEU A 120 -10.00 9.60 5.31
CA LEU A 120 -9.25 10.58 6.12
C LEU A 120 -7.96 9.97 6.72
N ARG A 121 -8.07 8.76 7.29
CA ARG A 121 -6.89 8.04 7.80
C ARG A 121 -5.90 7.74 6.67
N GLY A 122 -6.39 7.35 5.50
CA GLY A 122 -5.58 7.12 4.32
C GLY A 122 -4.80 8.37 3.89
N VAL A 123 -5.44 9.52 3.86
CA VAL A 123 -4.77 10.79 3.54
C VAL A 123 -3.66 11.09 4.55
N LEU A 124 -3.91 10.89 5.85
CA LEU A 124 -2.88 11.10 6.88
C LEU A 124 -1.68 10.17 6.69
N VAL A 125 -1.92 8.90 6.34
CA VAL A 125 -0.84 7.95 6.04
C VAL A 125 -0.12 8.35 4.75
N LEU A 126 -0.83 8.78 3.71
CA LEU A 126 -0.23 9.20 2.45
C LEU A 126 0.69 10.42 2.61
N VAL A 127 0.42 11.33 3.55
CA VAL A 127 1.32 12.46 3.85
C VAL A 127 2.68 11.99 4.37
N THR A 128 2.77 10.82 4.98
CA THR A 128 4.07 10.28 5.44
C THR A 128 5.00 9.92 4.28
N VAL A 129 4.47 9.63 3.10
CA VAL A 129 5.26 9.25 1.92
C VAL A 129 6.19 10.39 1.47
N PRO A 130 5.67 11.60 1.12
CA PRO A 130 6.55 12.70 0.75
C PRO A 130 7.40 13.19 1.94
N ALA A 131 6.92 13.08 3.18
CA ALA A 131 7.71 13.43 4.35
C ALA A 131 8.93 12.51 4.49
N ALA A 132 8.74 11.20 4.39
CA ALA A 132 9.83 10.23 4.45
C ALA A 132 10.83 10.42 3.30
N TRP A 133 10.34 10.64 2.08
CA TRP A 133 11.19 10.92 0.93
C TRP A 133 11.98 12.22 1.10
N GLY A 134 11.33 13.28 1.61
CA GLY A 134 11.99 14.56 1.88
C GLY A 134 13.11 14.42 2.91
N VAL A 135 12.87 13.69 4.00
CA VAL A 135 13.91 13.39 5.02
C VAL A 135 15.05 12.59 4.40
N ALA A 136 14.75 11.54 3.63
CA ALA A 136 15.79 10.76 2.95
C ALA A 136 16.62 11.62 1.99
N ARG A 137 15.98 12.56 1.31
CA ARG A 137 16.66 13.50 0.41
C ARG A 137 17.56 14.51 1.14
N LEU A 138 17.14 14.98 2.30
CA LEU A 138 17.95 15.88 3.14
C LEU A 138 19.18 15.17 3.72
N LEU A 139 19.06 13.88 4.01
CA LEU A 139 20.16 13.07 4.54
C LEU A 139 21.08 12.53 3.43
N ARG A 140 20.74 12.76 2.16
CA ARG A 140 21.55 12.32 1.02
C ARG A 140 22.87 13.08 0.99
N GLY A 141 23.98 12.37 1.10
CA GLY A 141 25.34 12.95 1.11
C GLY A 141 25.95 13.11 2.50
N GLU A 142 25.16 12.89 3.56
CA GLU A 142 25.74 12.76 4.89
C GLU A 142 26.46 11.43 5.04
N PRO A 143 27.60 11.37 5.75
CA PRO A 143 28.31 10.13 6.01
C PRO A 143 27.39 9.17 6.77
N GLU A 144 27.40 7.90 6.35
CA GLU A 144 26.60 6.88 6.99
C GLU A 144 26.96 6.76 8.48
N GLN A 145 26.03 7.12 9.34
CA GLN A 145 26.19 6.94 10.77
C GLN A 145 25.88 5.47 11.13
N PRO A 146 26.79 4.74 11.80
CA PRO A 146 26.54 3.39 12.23
C PRO A 146 25.24 3.32 13.04
N GLY A 147 24.32 2.46 12.65
CA GLY A 147 23.05 2.26 13.36
C GLY A 147 21.90 3.19 12.99
N ILE A 148 22.04 4.12 12.05
CA ILE A 148 20.94 5.01 11.62
C ILE A 148 19.72 4.23 11.14
N TRP A 149 19.92 3.09 10.48
CA TRP A 149 18.86 2.19 10.02
C TRP A 149 18.11 1.53 11.17
N VAL A 150 18.83 1.19 12.26
CA VAL A 150 18.24 0.63 13.48
C VAL A 150 17.39 1.69 14.16
N LEU A 151 17.88 2.93 14.22
CA LEU A 151 17.14 4.05 14.78
C LEU A 151 15.87 4.33 13.95
N GLY A 152 15.99 4.36 12.63
CA GLY A 152 14.86 4.54 11.72
C GLY A 152 13.79 3.45 11.89
N ALA A 153 14.20 2.19 11.96
CA ALA A 153 13.31 1.06 12.21
C ALA A 153 12.64 1.14 13.58
N ALA A 154 13.40 1.52 14.63
CA ALA A 154 12.87 1.68 15.98
C ALA A 154 11.83 2.82 16.05
N VAL A 155 12.10 3.95 15.41
CA VAL A 155 11.15 5.08 15.32
C VAL A 155 9.89 4.68 14.56
N ALA A 156 10.01 3.98 13.43
CA ALA A 156 8.87 3.49 12.66
C ALA A 156 8.02 2.51 13.48
N LEU A 157 8.66 1.58 14.21
CA LEU A 157 7.98 0.64 15.10
C LEU A 157 7.27 1.37 16.23
N ALA A 158 7.94 2.30 16.91
CA ALA A 158 7.35 3.07 17.99
C ALA A 158 6.16 3.91 17.51
N ALA A 159 6.25 4.55 16.35
CA ALA A 159 5.15 5.29 15.73
C ALA A 159 3.96 4.39 15.42
N THR A 160 4.21 3.18 14.88
CA THR A 160 3.16 2.19 14.60
C THR A 160 2.46 1.74 15.88
N VAL A 161 3.22 1.41 16.94
CA VAL A 161 2.66 1.02 18.25
C VAL A 161 1.86 2.17 18.84
N ALA A 162 2.39 3.39 18.85
CA ALA A 162 1.69 4.56 19.38
C ALA A 162 0.37 4.82 18.64
N ALA A 163 0.38 4.74 17.30
CA ALA A 163 -0.82 4.88 16.46
C ALA A 163 -1.86 3.79 16.80
N THR A 164 -1.43 2.54 16.94
CA THR A 164 -2.32 1.42 17.27
C THR A 164 -2.97 1.60 18.66
N VAL A 165 -2.19 2.00 19.64
CA VAL A 165 -2.69 2.27 21.01
C VAL A 165 -3.65 3.45 21.04
N ALA A 166 -3.32 4.55 20.34
CA ALA A 166 -4.19 5.73 20.27
C ALA A 166 -5.54 5.39 19.60
N LEU A 167 -5.53 4.62 18.53
CA LEU A 167 -6.75 4.19 17.82
C LEU A 167 -7.58 3.19 18.64
N GLY A 168 -6.91 2.28 19.38
CA GLY A 168 -7.60 1.33 20.27
C GLY A 168 -8.33 2.01 21.41
N ARG A 169 -7.74 3.07 21.99
CA ARG A 169 -8.39 3.85 23.07
C ARG A 169 -9.61 4.64 22.60
N SER A 170 -9.59 5.15 21.36
CA SER A 170 -10.74 5.89 20.81
C SER A 170 -11.96 5.01 20.55
N GLY A 171 -11.79 3.69 20.41
CA GLY A 171 -12.88 2.75 20.23
C GLY A 171 -13.52 2.24 21.55
N ALA A 172 -12.86 2.47 22.70
CA ALA A 172 -13.35 1.99 24.00
C ALA A 172 -14.24 3.01 24.75
N THR A 173 -14.35 4.24 24.23
CA THR A 173 -15.11 5.35 24.86
C THR A 173 -16.41 5.70 24.13
N GLY A 174 -16.87 4.89 23.18
CA GLY A 174 -18.13 4.99 22.44
C GLY A 174 -18.97 3.75 22.61
#